data_e08c143788d56ea4be8893367152e358
#
_entry.id   e08c143788d56ea4be8893367152e358
#
_cell.length_a   1.000
_cell.length_b   1.000
_cell.length_c   1.000
_cell.angle_alpha   90.00
_cell.angle_beta   90.00
_cell.angle_gamma   90.00
#
_symmetry.space_group_name_H-M   'P 1'
#
loop_
_entity.id
_entity.type
_entity.pdbx_description
1 polymer ?
#
loop_
_entity_poly.entity_id
_entity_poly.type
_entity_poly.pdbx_seq_one_letter_code
_entity_poly.pdbx_strand_id
1 'polypeptide(L)'
;MTGYRGILGAFPYAFRASGSLLFRSYVVLSAVVAALVTVLFGLALVVLVGQSAGAVGGTLTLSRAFYVLVALFVVAPVVAPTLFVARRHRRGEAGDDAYDVGLALAGYLFLASLYVGLVATVPEAQQTTPTGALAPVARTLYALPPVAGVVPPLACALVIYLVHRTLR
;
A
#
# COMPACT_ATOMS: atom_id res chain seq x y z
N MET A 1 7.41 -11.00 -28.48
CA MET A 1 7.41 -10.57 -27.05
C MET A 1 6.09 -9.83 -26.78
N THR A 2 5.13 -10.50 -26.18
CA THR A 2 3.82 -9.92 -25.88
C THR A 2 3.94 -9.00 -24.66
N GLY A 3 4.00 -7.68 -24.92
CA GLY A 3 3.94 -6.68 -23.86
C GLY A 3 2.59 -6.72 -23.15
N TYR A 4 2.57 -6.47 -21.85
CA TYR A 4 1.32 -6.35 -21.08
C TYR A 4 0.58 -5.04 -21.41
N ARG A 5 -0.76 -5.03 -21.26
CA ARG A 5 -1.59 -3.83 -21.39
C ARG A 5 -2.16 -3.44 -20.02
N GLY A 6 -1.96 -2.17 -19.64
CA GLY A 6 -2.50 -1.60 -18.41
C GLY A 6 -1.88 -2.15 -17.12
N ILE A 7 -2.38 -1.67 -15.98
CA ILE A 7 -1.88 -2.02 -14.63
C ILE A 7 -2.13 -3.50 -14.34
N LEU A 8 -3.32 -4.02 -14.65
CA LEU A 8 -3.68 -5.41 -14.36
C LEU A 8 -2.78 -6.41 -15.10
N GLY A 9 -2.41 -6.11 -16.35
CA GLY A 9 -1.50 -6.96 -17.11
C GLY A 9 -0.06 -6.97 -16.60
N ALA A 10 0.33 -5.95 -15.83
CA ALA A 10 1.68 -5.88 -15.26
C ALA A 10 1.93 -6.96 -14.20
N PHE A 11 0.93 -7.36 -13.42
CA PHE A 11 1.07 -8.36 -12.35
C PHE A 11 1.47 -9.75 -12.88
N PRO A 12 0.70 -10.38 -13.79
CA PRO A 12 1.11 -11.67 -14.33
C PRO A 12 2.41 -11.59 -15.14
N TYR A 13 2.68 -10.44 -15.76
CA TYR A 13 3.95 -10.23 -16.46
C TYR A 13 5.13 -10.19 -15.47
N ALA A 14 5.07 -9.36 -14.42
CA ALA A 14 6.10 -9.25 -13.39
C ALA A 14 6.36 -10.59 -12.69
N PHE A 15 5.29 -11.32 -12.37
CA PHE A 15 5.37 -12.63 -11.73
C PHE A 15 6.16 -13.65 -12.58
N ARG A 16 5.96 -13.64 -13.90
CA ARG A 16 6.64 -14.57 -14.83
C ARG A 16 8.04 -14.11 -15.18
N ALA A 17 8.28 -12.81 -15.23
CA ALA A 17 9.54 -12.23 -15.67
C ALA A 17 10.63 -12.29 -14.60
N SER A 18 10.27 -12.18 -13.31
CA SER A 18 11.23 -12.20 -12.21
C SER A 18 11.65 -13.63 -11.84
N GLY A 19 12.96 -13.84 -11.60
CA GLY A 19 13.56 -15.05 -11.04
C GLY A 19 13.36 -15.19 -9.53
N SER A 20 13.10 -14.09 -8.81
CA SER A 20 13.04 -14.04 -7.36
C SER A 20 11.71 -14.59 -6.80
N LEU A 21 11.78 -15.61 -5.95
CA LEU A 21 10.61 -16.15 -5.23
C LEU A 21 10.02 -15.11 -4.26
N LEU A 22 10.88 -14.32 -3.60
CA LEU A 22 10.43 -13.26 -2.69
C LEU A 22 9.63 -12.20 -3.44
N PHE A 23 10.07 -11.80 -4.62
CA PHE A 23 9.33 -10.83 -5.42
C PHE A 23 8.02 -11.43 -5.95
N ARG A 24 8.01 -12.70 -6.40
CA ARG A 24 6.78 -13.37 -6.84
C ARG A 24 5.72 -13.44 -5.73
N SER A 25 6.13 -13.77 -4.50
CA SER A 25 5.22 -13.78 -3.35
C SER A 25 4.67 -12.37 -3.06
N TYR A 26 5.51 -11.35 -3.18
CA TYR A 26 5.06 -9.95 -3.07
C TYR A 26 4.04 -9.58 -4.15
N VAL A 27 4.26 -9.96 -5.41
CA VAL A 27 3.33 -9.67 -6.52
C VAL A 27 1.93 -10.23 -6.22
N VAL A 28 1.83 -11.47 -5.72
CA VAL A 28 0.55 -12.07 -5.34
C VAL A 28 -0.08 -11.33 -4.16
N LEU A 29 0.69 -11.10 -3.10
CA LEU A 29 0.20 -10.41 -1.92
C LEU A 29 -0.24 -8.98 -2.24
N SER A 30 0.55 -8.24 -3.00
CA SER A 30 0.21 -6.85 -3.38
C SER A 30 -1.03 -6.79 -4.27
N ALA A 31 -1.27 -7.77 -5.15
CA ALA A 31 -2.49 -7.86 -5.94
C ALA A 31 -3.72 -8.07 -5.05
N VAL A 32 -3.63 -9.01 -4.09
CA VAL A 32 -4.73 -9.28 -3.15
C VAL A 32 -5.00 -8.07 -2.26
N VAL A 33 -3.96 -7.47 -1.68
CA VAL A 33 -4.10 -6.29 -0.81
C VAL A 33 -4.64 -5.09 -1.59
N ALA A 34 -4.12 -4.82 -2.79
CA ALA A 34 -4.62 -3.73 -3.62
C ALA A 34 -6.09 -3.92 -4.01
N ALA A 35 -6.50 -5.14 -4.38
CA ALA A 35 -7.89 -5.46 -4.67
C ALA A 35 -8.78 -5.27 -3.43
N LEU A 36 -8.38 -5.82 -2.28
CA LEU A 36 -9.11 -5.69 -1.02
C LEU A 36 -9.29 -4.22 -0.62
N VAL A 37 -8.20 -3.45 -0.61
CA VAL A 37 -8.22 -2.02 -0.26
C VAL A 37 -9.11 -1.25 -1.24
N THR A 38 -9.01 -1.52 -2.54
CA THR A 38 -9.83 -0.85 -3.56
C THR A 38 -11.32 -1.14 -3.35
N VAL A 39 -11.68 -2.38 -3.04
CA VAL A 39 -13.08 -2.76 -2.75
C VAL A 39 -13.57 -2.09 -1.46
N LEU A 40 -12.79 -2.13 -0.38
CA LEU A 40 -13.15 -1.51 0.90
C LEU A 40 -13.35 0.00 0.77
N PHE A 41 -12.42 0.70 0.11
CA PHE A 41 -12.56 2.14 -0.13
C PHE A 41 -13.70 2.45 -1.10
N GLY A 42 -13.94 1.61 -2.10
CA GLY A 42 -15.06 1.75 -3.02
C GLY A 42 -16.40 1.64 -2.29
N LEU A 43 -16.58 0.62 -1.44
CA LEU A 43 -17.79 0.43 -0.63
C LEU A 43 -17.97 1.59 0.36
N ALA A 44 -16.90 2.01 1.04
CA ALA A 44 -16.94 3.14 1.95
C ALA A 44 -17.32 4.45 1.24
N LEU A 45 -16.82 4.65 0.01
CA LEU A 45 -17.21 5.81 -0.81
C LEU A 45 -18.69 5.76 -1.20
N VAL A 46 -19.24 4.59 -1.55
CA VAL A 46 -20.67 4.42 -1.83
C VAL A 46 -21.52 4.79 -0.63
N VAL A 47 -21.14 4.33 0.57
CA VAL A 47 -21.82 4.68 1.82
C VAL A 47 -21.74 6.19 2.08
N LEU A 48 -20.56 6.79 1.94
CA LEU A 48 -20.35 8.23 2.12
C LEU A 48 -21.20 9.06 1.15
N VAL A 49 -21.26 8.65 -0.12
CA VAL A 49 -22.10 9.31 -1.12
C VAL A 49 -23.58 9.17 -0.78
N GLY A 50 -24.03 7.97 -0.38
CA GLY A 50 -25.43 7.72 0.02
C GLY A 50 -25.85 8.57 1.22
N GLN A 51 -25.04 8.66 2.26
CA GLN A 51 -25.32 9.47 3.45
C GLN A 51 -25.30 10.99 3.18
N SER A 52 -24.60 11.42 2.14
CA SER A 52 -24.43 12.83 1.80
C SER A 52 -25.20 13.27 0.55
N ALA A 53 -26.09 12.42 0.00
CA ALA A 53 -26.80 12.70 -1.26
C ALA A 53 -27.76 13.88 -1.18
N GLY A 54 -28.33 14.19 0.00
CA GLY A 54 -29.22 15.33 0.23
C GLY A 54 -28.58 16.60 0.76
N ALA A 55 -27.27 16.57 1.02
CA ALA A 55 -26.59 17.70 1.63
C ALA A 55 -25.99 18.63 0.57
N VAL A 56 -26.39 19.90 0.62
CA VAL A 56 -25.89 20.97 -0.24
C VAL A 56 -24.70 21.61 0.48
N GLY A 57 -23.46 21.41 -0.03
CA GLY A 57 -22.29 22.09 0.55
C GLY A 57 -20.95 21.55 0.06
N GLY A 58 -20.00 22.46 -0.13
CA GLY A 58 -18.64 22.16 -0.61
C GLY A 58 -17.83 21.24 0.32
N THR A 59 -18.12 21.21 1.61
CA THR A 59 -17.44 20.37 2.62
C THR A 59 -17.56 18.88 2.31
N LEU A 60 -18.73 18.42 1.83
CA LEU A 60 -18.94 17.01 1.50
C LEU A 60 -18.22 16.61 0.20
N THR A 61 -18.11 17.52 -0.75
CA THR A 61 -17.32 17.30 -1.96
C THR A 61 -15.83 17.16 -1.62
N LEU A 62 -15.32 17.98 -0.70
CA LEU A 62 -13.96 17.90 -0.21
C LEU A 62 -13.69 16.58 0.53
N SER A 63 -14.61 16.14 1.38
CA SER A 63 -14.50 14.86 2.09
C SER A 63 -14.43 13.67 1.14
N ARG A 64 -15.27 13.66 0.08
CA ARG A 64 -15.24 12.63 -0.96
C ARG A 64 -13.91 12.61 -1.72
N ALA A 65 -13.43 13.79 -2.13
CA ALA A 65 -12.14 13.94 -2.82
C ALA A 65 -10.98 13.48 -1.93
N PHE A 66 -11.00 13.85 -0.65
CA PHE A 66 -10.01 13.42 0.33
C PHE A 66 -9.99 11.89 0.50
N TYR A 67 -11.15 11.25 0.53
CA TYR A 67 -11.25 9.79 0.64
C TYR A 67 -10.62 9.07 -0.56
N VAL A 68 -10.89 9.57 -1.77
CA VAL A 68 -10.25 9.04 -3.00
C VAL A 68 -8.75 9.27 -2.98
N LEU A 69 -8.30 10.44 -2.52
CA LEU A 69 -6.88 10.76 -2.41
C LEU A 69 -6.17 9.79 -1.44
N VAL A 70 -6.75 9.53 -0.26
CA VAL A 70 -6.19 8.58 0.71
C VAL A 70 -6.13 7.17 0.13
N ALA A 71 -7.18 6.72 -0.58
CA ALA A 71 -7.16 5.43 -1.26
C ALA A 71 -6.00 5.31 -2.26
N LEU A 72 -5.76 6.35 -3.06
CA LEU A 72 -4.63 6.40 -3.99
C LEU A 72 -3.27 6.39 -3.27
N PHE A 73 -3.14 7.11 -2.15
CA PHE A 73 -1.92 7.12 -1.34
C PHE A 73 -1.60 5.76 -0.71
N VAL A 74 -2.60 4.92 -0.48
CA VAL A 74 -2.40 3.54 0.01
C VAL A 74 -2.13 2.59 -1.15
N VAL A 75 -2.97 2.60 -2.19
CA VAL A 75 -2.90 1.63 -3.29
C VAL A 75 -1.65 1.86 -4.16
N ALA A 76 -1.28 3.11 -4.43
CA ALA A 76 -0.16 3.39 -5.32
C ALA A 76 1.18 2.81 -4.82
N PRO A 77 1.61 3.01 -3.55
CA PRO A 77 2.83 2.38 -3.05
C PRO A 77 2.75 0.84 -2.98
N VAL A 78 1.56 0.26 -2.73
CA VAL A 78 1.38 -1.20 -2.74
C VAL A 78 1.66 -1.79 -4.11
N VAL A 79 1.23 -1.14 -5.19
CA VAL A 79 1.41 -1.65 -6.55
C VAL A 79 2.74 -1.20 -7.19
N ALA A 80 3.36 -0.14 -6.67
CA ALA A 80 4.54 0.48 -7.27
C ALA A 80 5.73 -0.49 -7.49
N PRO A 81 6.14 -1.33 -6.53
CA PRO A 81 7.22 -2.30 -6.72
C PRO A 81 6.95 -3.23 -7.92
N THR A 82 5.73 -3.76 -8.01
CA THR A 82 5.31 -4.64 -9.11
C THR A 82 5.38 -3.93 -10.47
N LEU A 83 4.93 -2.66 -10.52
CA LEU A 83 4.96 -1.88 -11.76
C LEU A 83 6.37 -1.49 -12.18
N PHE A 84 7.25 -1.16 -11.22
CA PHE A 84 8.64 -0.81 -11.50
C PHE A 84 9.40 -2.00 -12.07
N VAL A 85 9.27 -3.18 -11.46
CA VAL A 85 9.90 -4.41 -11.97
C VAL A 85 9.33 -4.79 -13.35
N ALA A 86 8.00 -4.79 -13.52
CA ALA A 86 7.38 -5.06 -14.80
C ALA A 86 7.90 -4.13 -15.91
N ARG A 87 8.06 -2.84 -15.61
CA ARG A 87 8.58 -1.84 -16.55
C ARG A 87 10.04 -2.08 -16.89
N ARG A 88 10.89 -2.42 -15.90
CA ARG A 88 12.32 -2.70 -16.11
C ARG A 88 12.52 -3.93 -16.99
N HIS A 89 11.87 -5.05 -16.64
CA HIS A 89 11.93 -6.29 -17.43
C HIS A 89 11.42 -6.09 -18.87
N ARG A 90 10.37 -5.28 -19.07
CA ARG A 90 9.85 -4.95 -20.39
C ARG A 90 10.86 -4.17 -21.26
N ARG A 91 11.73 -3.36 -20.65
CA ARG A 91 12.77 -2.61 -21.34
C ARG A 91 14.01 -3.42 -21.67
N GLY A 92 14.08 -4.68 -21.26
CA GLY A 92 15.24 -5.54 -21.43
C GLY A 92 16.41 -5.19 -20.48
N GLU A 93 16.16 -4.37 -19.47
CA GLU A 93 17.15 -3.97 -18.46
C GLU A 93 17.23 -5.03 -17.31
N ALA A 94 16.68 -6.22 -17.53
CA ALA A 94 16.65 -7.30 -16.55
C ALA A 94 18.03 -7.96 -16.48
N GLY A 95 18.69 -7.87 -15.34
CA GLY A 95 20.02 -8.47 -15.16
C GLY A 95 20.39 -8.78 -13.71
N ASP A 96 19.68 -8.19 -12.73
CA ASP A 96 20.03 -8.39 -11.34
C ASP A 96 18.78 -8.62 -10.50
N ASP A 97 18.72 -9.81 -9.85
CA ASP A 97 17.66 -10.16 -8.90
C ASP A 97 17.67 -9.24 -7.66
N ALA A 98 18.78 -8.57 -7.37
CA ALA A 98 18.88 -7.64 -6.24
C ALA A 98 17.87 -6.48 -6.33
N TYR A 99 17.59 -5.99 -7.52
CA TYR A 99 16.56 -4.96 -7.72
C TYR A 99 15.15 -5.48 -7.39
N ASP A 100 14.81 -6.66 -7.90
CA ASP A 100 13.50 -7.27 -7.68
C ASP A 100 13.31 -7.59 -6.19
N VAL A 101 14.35 -8.16 -5.54
CA VAL A 101 14.37 -8.45 -4.10
C VAL A 101 14.29 -7.17 -3.27
N GLY A 102 15.08 -6.15 -3.61
CA GLY A 102 15.07 -4.86 -2.90
C GLY A 102 13.69 -4.18 -2.92
N LEU A 103 13.02 -4.18 -4.09
CA LEU A 103 11.67 -3.64 -4.21
C LEU A 103 10.63 -4.49 -3.48
N ALA A 104 10.76 -5.82 -3.47
CA ALA A 104 9.89 -6.70 -2.71
C ALA A 104 10.01 -6.41 -1.20
N LEU A 105 11.23 -6.32 -0.68
CA LEU A 105 11.47 -6.00 0.73
C LEU A 105 10.90 -4.62 1.11
N ALA A 106 11.14 -3.60 0.29
CA ALA A 106 10.58 -2.27 0.51
C ALA A 106 9.04 -2.29 0.48
N GLY A 107 8.45 -3.09 -0.40
CA GLY A 107 7.01 -3.29 -0.48
C GLY A 107 6.44 -4.01 0.75
N TYR A 108 7.08 -5.07 1.22
CA TYR A 108 6.70 -5.74 2.48
C TYR A 108 6.81 -4.80 3.68
N LEU A 109 7.88 -4.00 3.74
CA LEU A 109 8.05 -2.99 4.79
C LEU A 109 6.92 -1.96 4.76
N PHE A 110 6.50 -1.54 3.56
CA PHE A 110 5.35 -0.64 3.40
C PHE A 110 4.06 -1.29 3.91
N LEU A 111 3.78 -2.56 3.57
CA LEU A 111 2.60 -3.27 4.07
C LEU A 111 2.61 -3.40 5.60
N ALA A 112 3.76 -3.72 6.18
CA ALA A 112 3.93 -3.76 7.63
C ALA A 112 3.71 -2.38 8.27
N SER A 113 4.19 -1.31 7.64
CA SER A 113 4.01 0.06 8.11
C SER A 113 2.54 0.53 8.07
N LEU A 114 1.76 0.07 7.08
CA LEU A 114 0.31 0.30 7.06
C LEU A 114 -0.38 -0.32 8.28
N TYR A 115 0.00 -1.55 8.63
CA TYR A 115 -0.54 -2.21 9.82
C TYR A 115 -0.16 -1.45 11.10
N VAL A 116 1.09 -1.03 11.23
CA VAL A 116 1.54 -0.21 12.37
C VAL A 116 0.77 1.12 12.43
N GLY A 117 0.58 1.77 11.29
CA GLY A 117 -0.22 2.99 11.19
C GLY A 117 -1.67 2.79 11.63
N LEU A 118 -2.30 1.69 11.17
CA LEU A 118 -3.67 1.35 11.58
C LEU A 118 -3.79 1.13 13.09
N VAL A 119 -2.85 0.41 13.70
CA VAL A 119 -2.85 0.18 15.16
C VAL A 119 -2.69 1.50 15.92
N ALA A 120 -1.81 2.39 15.47
CA ALA A 120 -1.59 3.69 16.11
C ALA A 120 -2.79 4.65 15.98
N THR A 121 -3.68 4.43 15.00
CA THR A 121 -4.87 5.27 14.78
C THR A 121 -6.14 4.73 15.40
N VAL A 122 -6.09 3.61 16.15
CA VAL A 122 -7.27 3.03 16.82
C VAL A 122 -7.81 4.02 17.87
N PRO A 123 -9.10 4.43 17.77
CA PRO A 123 -9.72 5.32 18.74
C PRO A 123 -9.72 4.71 20.16
N GLU A 124 -9.53 5.52 21.18
CA GLU A 124 -9.48 5.07 22.59
C GLU A 124 -10.66 4.16 22.99
N ALA A 125 -11.86 4.50 22.52
CA ALA A 125 -13.08 3.71 22.80
C ALA A 125 -13.05 2.28 22.19
N GLN A 126 -12.17 2.02 21.24
CA GLN A 126 -12.01 0.73 20.56
C GLN A 126 -10.71 0.01 20.93
N GLN A 127 -9.87 0.64 21.76
CA GLN A 127 -8.64 0.02 22.23
C GLN A 127 -8.96 -1.11 23.22
N THR A 128 -8.34 -2.26 22.98
CA THR A 128 -8.41 -3.39 23.92
C THR A 128 -7.10 -3.46 24.72
N THR A 129 -7.17 -4.02 25.94
CA THR A 129 -5.94 -4.23 26.73
C THR A 129 -5.05 -5.24 26.03
N PRO A 130 -3.87 -4.83 25.52
CA PRO A 130 -3.01 -5.75 24.81
C PRO A 130 -2.43 -6.82 25.73
N THR A 131 -2.47 -8.09 25.30
CA THR A 131 -1.93 -9.24 26.00
C THR A 131 -0.89 -9.97 25.14
N GLY A 132 -0.02 -10.76 25.76
CA GLY A 132 1.01 -11.53 25.06
C GLY A 132 2.30 -10.77 24.74
N ALA A 133 3.16 -11.36 23.92
CA ALA A 133 4.52 -10.87 23.66
C ALA A 133 4.58 -9.49 22.98
N LEU A 134 3.56 -9.13 22.20
CA LEU A 134 3.46 -7.84 21.50
C LEU A 134 2.75 -6.73 22.31
N ALA A 135 2.32 -7.04 23.54
CA ALA A 135 1.62 -6.07 24.39
C ALA A 135 2.41 -4.76 24.61
N PRO A 136 3.73 -4.76 24.85
CA PRO A 136 4.50 -3.51 25.00
C PRO A 136 4.46 -2.65 23.74
N VAL A 137 4.58 -3.27 22.57
CA VAL A 137 4.56 -2.59 21.27
C VAL A 137 3.19 -1.96 21.02
N ALA A 138 2.11 -2.71 21.25
CA ALA A 138 0.76 -2.20 21.07
C ALA A 138 0.45 -1.01 22.02
N ARG A 139 0.91 -1.08 23.28
CA ARG A 139 0.75 0.02 24.25
C ARG A 139 1.48 1.29 23.81
N THR A 140 2.72 1.15 23.29
CA THR A 140 3.46 2.31 22.78
C THR A 140 2.79 2.91 21.56
N LEU A 141 2.23 2.09 20.66
CA LEU A 141 1.50 2.58 19.49
C LEU A 141 0.19 3.31 19.89
N TYR A 142 -0.55 2.79 20.87
CA TYR A 142 -1.75 3.43 21.40
C TYR A 142 -1.48 4.76 22.12
N ALA A 143 -0.29 4.93 22.68
CA ALA A 143 0.11 6.17 23.33
C ALA A 143 0.50 7.29 22.33
N LEU A 144 0.68 6.96 21.06
CA LEU A 144 1.01 7.95 20.03
C LEU A 144 -0.22 8.75 19.59
N PRO A 145 -0.05 10.03 19.26
CA PRO A 145 -1.13 10.79 18.66
C PRO A 145 -1.53 10.16 17.31
N PRO A 146 -2.82 10.09 16.93
CA PRO A 146 -3.28 9.42 15.71
C PRO A 146 -2.57 9.87 14.44
N VAL A 147 -2.16 11.15 14.38
CA VAL A 147 -1.40 11.71 13.24
C VAL A 147 -0.03 11.01 13.05
N ALA A 148 0.57 10.52 14.13
CA ALA A 148 1.84 9.80 14.05
C ALA A 148 1.72 8.48 13.27
N GLY A 149 0.52 7.88 13.22
CA GLY A 149 0.26 6.66 12.44
C GLY A 149 0.46 6.80 10.93
N VAL A 150 0.46 8.04 10.41
CA VAL A 150 0.69 8.32 8.98
C VAL A 150 2.18 8.32 8.63
N VAL A 151 3.05 8.59 9.61
CA VAL A 151 4.50 8.74 9.38
C VAL A 151 5.16 7.46 8.86
N PRO A 152 4.97 6.27 9.48
CA PRO A 152 5.59 5.03 9.00
C PRO A 152 5.25 4.70 7.54
N PRO A 153 3.98 4.73 7.08
CA PRO A 153 3.65 4.47 5.68
C PRO A 153 4.29 5.48 4.72
N LEU A 154 4.31 6.77 5.06
CA LEU A 154 4.95 7.78 4.21
C LEU A 154 6.46 7.55 4.11
N ALA A 155 7.13 7.26 5.22
CA ALA A 155 8.56 6.93 5.22
C ALA A 155 8.85 5.69 4.37
N CYS A 156 8.05 4.63 4.49
CA CYS A 156 8.21 3.41 3.70
C CYS A 156 7.89 3.60 2.20
N ALA A 157 6.93 4.45 1.86
CA ALA A 157 6.69 4.84 0.47
C ALA A 157 7.91 5.56 -0.14
N LEU A 158 8.57 6.43 0.65
CA LEU A 158 9.82 7.06 0.24
C LEU A 158 10.94 6.01 0.07
N VAL A 159 11.02 5.00 0.96
CA VAL A 159 11.98 3.89 0.82
C VAL A 159 11.79 3.14 -0.50
N ILE A 160 10.55 2.84 -0.91
CA ILE A 160 10.28 2.22 -2.23
C ILE A 160 10.88 3.08 -3.36
N TYR A 161 10.65 4.38 -3.31
CA TYR A 161 11.20 5.30 -4.31
C TYR A 161 12.73 5.35 -4.29
N LEU A 162 13.35 5.39 -3.11
CA LEU A 162 14.81 5.41 -2.96
C LEU A 162 15.43 4.12 -3.48
N VAL A 163 14.88 2.95 -3.12
CA VAL A 163 15.33 1.64 -3.62
C VAL A 163 15.24 1.60 -5.16
N HIS A 164 14.12 2.08 -5.71
CA HIS A 164 13.97 2.18 -7.16
C HIS A 164 15.05 3.06 -7.79
N ARG A 165 15.39 4.17 -7.16
CA ARG A 165 16.37 5.13 -7.69
C ARG A 165 17.82 4.64 -7.57
N THR A 166 18.16 3.95 -6.48
CA THR A 166 19.54 3.52 -6.18
C THR A 166 19.94 2.22 -6.86
N LEU A 167 18.97 1.31 -7.07
CA LEU A 167 19.23 0.01 -7.71
C LEU A 167 18.86 -0.03 -9.21
N ARG A 168 18.44 1.10 -9.75
CA ARG A 168 18.07 1.23 -11.17
C ARG A 168 19.28 1.27 -12.09
#